data_d1968ee65ff49187c77ab6dd8c133c9d
#
_entry.id   d1968ee65ff49187c77ab6dd8c133c9d
#
_cell.length_a   1.000
_cell.length_b   1.000
_cell.length_c   1.000
_cell.angle_alpha   90.00
_cell.angle_beta   90.00
_cell.angle_gamma   90.00
#
_symmetry.space_group_name_H-M   'P 1'
#
loop_
_entity.id
_entity.type
_entity.pdbx_description
1 polymer ?
#
loop_
_entity_poly.entity_id
_entity_poly.type
_entity_poly.pdbx_seq_one_letter_code
_entity_poly.pdbx_strand_id
1 'polypeptide(L)'
;MISYLQIENLTKSFGDLVLLENVALGVAEGQRIGLIAKNGSGKTTLLNIIAGKEGYDSGNISFRRDLRVGYLEQDPQYPENLTVLEACFHHGNSTVELIKEYERCIETEGHPGLDEILIRMDHEKAWDYEQKAKQILSQLKIRNFDQQVKHLSGGQLKRVALANALITEPDFLILDEPTNHLDLDMTEWLEDYLRRTNLSLLMVTHDRYFLDRVVRRIFALEDTRMVQYEGGYTDYANRKATEGTTESTGAAVTSQAKSSEEENTSKNWKSGQKRKLKFTYQEQKDYESIEGEMAALEDKIATLEADFSKYASDFVKLNELTKEKEAAEQQLEEKMERWMYLEDLAARIE
;
A
#
# COMPACT_ATOMS: atom_id res chain seq x y z
N MET A 1 -13.14 21.03 -6.04
CA MET A 1 -12.60 19.68 -6.25
C MET A 1 -13.76 18.74 -6.38
N ILE A 2 -13.71 17.85 -7.37
CA ILE A 2 -14.76 16.84 -7.59
C ILE A 2 -14.50 15.69 -6.65
N SER A 3 -15.49 15.31 -5.81
CA SER A 3 -15.37 14.16 -4.90
C SER A 3 -15.57 12.85 -5.68
N TYR A 4 -14.66 11.89 -5.51
CA TYR A 4 -14.74 10.54 -6.08
C TYR A 4 -15.32 9.55 -5.10
N LEU A 5 -14.87 9.61 -3.85
CA LEU A 5 -15.32 8.78 -2.75
C LEU A 5 -15.61 9.66 -1.53
N GLN A 6 -16.70 9.41 -0.86
CA GLN A 6 -17.04 10.01 0.43
C GLN A 6 -17.56 8.94 1.37
N ILE A 7 -16.93 8.86 2.54
CA ILE A 7 -17.30 7.96 3.64
C ILE A 7 -17.66 8.81 4.83
N GLU A 8 -18.81 8.53 5.45
CA GLU A 8 -19.31 9.27 6.60
C GLU A 8 -19.77 8.31 7.68
N ASN A 9 -19.24 8.50 8.89
CA ASN A 9 -19.62 7.77 10.11
C ASN A 9 -19.59 6.24 9.94
N LEU A 10 -18.61 5.73 9.18
CA LEU A 10 -18.48 4.30 8.92
C LEU A 10 -18.06 3.58 10.20
N THR A 11 -18.84 2.56 10.58
CA THR A 11 -18.56 1.71 11.72
C THR A 11 -18.61 0.25 11.30
N LYS A 12 -17.62 -0.53 11.76
CA LYS A 12 -17.52 -1.96 11.52
C LYS A 12 -16.99 -2.68 12.75
N SER A 13 -17.68 -3.74 13.14
CA SER A 13 -17.31 -4.63 14.24
C SER A 13 -17.35 -6.10 13.82
N PHE A 14 -16.59 -6.92 14.52
CA PHE A 14 -16.63 -8.39 14.46
C PHE A 14 -16.91 -8.93 15.87
N GLY A 15 -18.15 -9.28 16.12
CA GLY A 15 -18.60 -9.62 17.47
C GLY A 15 -18.39 -8.43 18.41
N ASP A 16 -17.64 -8.64 19.48
CA ASP A 16 -17.36 -7.59 20.48
C ASP A 16 -16.19 -6.67 20.10
N LEU A 17 -15.46 -6.99 19.03
CA LEU A 17 -14.31 -6.20 18.59
C LEU A 17 -14.73 -5.13 17.58
N VAL A 18 -14.67 -3.86 17.99
CA VAL A 18 -14.85 -2.71 17.08
C VAL A 18 -13.55 -2.44 16.35
N LEU A 19 -13.52 -2.56 15.02
CA LEU A 19 -12.37 -2.25 14.18
C LEU A 19 -12.37 -0.81 13.68
N LEU A 20 -13.56 -0.31 13.28
CA LEU A 20 -13.75 1.03 12.74
C LEU A 20 -14.88 1.70 13.50
N GLU A 21 -14.65 2.91 14.01
CA GLU A 21 -15.65 3.67 14.75
C GLU A 21 -15.77 5.08 14.18
N ASN A 22 -16.94 5.39 13.61
CA ASN A 22 -17.24 6.71 13.03
C ASN A 22 -16.17 7.22 12.05
N VAL A 23 -15.60 6.34 11.23
CA VAL A 23 -14.58 6.68 10.26
C VAL A 23 -15.17 7.59 9.18
N ALA A 24 -14.50 8.71 8.92
CA ALA A 24 -14.80 9.62 7.82
C ALA A 24 -13.57 9.77 6.91
N LEU A 25 -13.77 9.58 5.61
CA LEU A 25 -12.73 9.64 4.59
C LEU A 25 -13.30 10.26 3.31
N GLY A 26 -12.58 11.20 2.73
CA GLY A 26 -12.93 11.74 1.41
C GLY A 26 -11.75 11.66 0.45
N VAL A 27 -12.01 11.19 -0.78
CA VAL A 27 -11.05 11.18 -1.87
C VAL A 27 -11.60 12.02 -3.01
N ALA A 28 -10.88 13.05 -3.42
CA ALA A 28 -11.22 13.85 -4.59
C ALA A 28 -10.35 13.48 -5.79
N GLU A 29 -10.75 13.95 -6.96
CA GLU A 29 -10.04 13.80 -8.21
C GLU A 29 -8.57 14.22 -8.10
N GLY A 30 -7.67 13.35 -8.56
CA GLY A 30 -6.22 13.55 -8.55
C GLY A 30 -5.56 13.47 -7.16
N GLN A 31 -6.30 13.13 -6.11
CA GLN A 31 -5.71 12.95 -4.79
C GLN A 31 -5.01 11.58 -4.66
N ARG A 32 -3.87 11.60 -3.99
CA ARG A 32 -3.06 10.42 -3.68
C ARG A 32 -2.90 10.30 -2.18
N ILE A 33 -3.50 9.26 -1.64
CA ILE A 33 -3.69 9.08 -0.20
C ILE A 33 -3.02 7.77 0.22
N GLY A 34 -2.19 7.84 1.27
CA GLY A 34 -1.66 6.68 1.98
C GLY A 34 -2.48 6.41 3.23
N LEU A 35 -2.89 5.16 3.44
CA LEU A 35 -3.55 4.72 4.66
C LEU A 35 -2.54 3.97 5.53
N ILE A 36 -2.29 4.49 6.72
CA ILE A 36 -1.37 3.93 7.68
C ILE A 36 -2.14 3.45 8.91
N ALA A 37 -1.80 2.28 9.40
CA ALA A 37 -2.31 1.76 10.65
C ALA A 37 -1.50 0.55 11.14
N LYS A 38 -1.64 0.19 12.40
CA LYS A 38 -1.04 -1.02 12.97
C LYS A 38 -1.59 -2.28 12.28
N ASN A 39 -0.81 -3.37 12.32
CA ASN A 39 -1.31 -4.66 11.84
C ASN A 39 -2.52 -5.10 12.66
N GLY A 40 -3.52 -5.68 12.00
CA GLY A 40 -4.77 -6.10 12.63
C GLY A 40 -5.77 -4.97 12.94
N SER A 41 -5.47 -3.71 12.61
CA SER A 41 -6.37 -2.58 12.89
C SER A 41 -7.54 -2.41 11.92
N GLY A 42 -7.68 -3.28 10.91
CA GLY A 42 -8.80 -3.23 9.96
C GLY A 42 -8.52 -2.51 8.63
N LYS A 43 -7.23 -2.28 8.24
CA LYS A 43 -6.87 -1.67 6.95
C LYS A 43 -7.52 -2.40 5.75
N THR A 44 -7.24 -3.70 5.61
CA THR A 44 -7.79 -4.54 4.54
C THR A 44 -9.31 -4.61 4.61
N THR A 45 -9.88 -4.68 5.81
CA THR A 45 -11.35 -4.62 6.03
C THR A 45 -11.92 -3.31 5.47
N LEU A 46 -11.31 -2.17 5.77
CA LEU A 46 -11.73 -0.87 5.23
C LEU A 46 -11.66 -0.84 3.71
N LEU A 47 -10.55 -1.33 3.12
CA LEU A 47 -10.42 -1.39 1.66
C LEU A 47 -11.45 -2.33 1.03
N ASN A 48 -11.73 -3.49 1.63
CA ASN A 48 -12.76 -4.43 1.17
C ASN A 48 -14.17 -3.81 1.25
N ILE A 49 -14.47 -3.07 2.31
CA ILE A 49 -15.73 -2.34 2.45
C ILE A 49 -15.85 -1.28 1.35
N ILE A 50 -14.79 -0.49 1.10
CA ILE A 50 -14.76 0.50 0.02
C ILE A 50 -14.94 -0.17 -1.34
N ALA A 51 -14.31 -1.32 -1.57
CA ALA A 51 -14.46 -2.09 -2.81
C ALA A 51 -15.81 -2.82 -2.94
N GLY A 52 -16.69 -2.73 -1.93
CA GLY A 52 -18.00 -3.38 -1.95
C GLY A 52 -17.98 -4.89 -1.74
N LYS A 53 -16.84 -5.44 -1.26
CA LYS A 53 -16.64 -6.87 -1.01
C LYS A 53 -17.07 -7.30 0.39
N GLU A 54 -17.12 -6.35 1.31
CA GLU A 54 -17.50 -6.58 2.71
C GLU A 54 -18.57 -5.58 3.16
N GLY A 55 -19.50 -6.03 4.00
CA GLY A 55 -20.53 -5.18 4.58
C GLY A 55 -20.03 -4.44 5.82
N TYR A 56 -20.72 -3.36 6.18
CA TYR A 56 -20.45 -2.53 7.36
C TYR A 56 -21.73 -2.40 8.22
N ASP A 57 -21.55 -2.01 9.49
CA ASP A 57 -22.67 -1.99 10.46
C ASP A 57 -23.47 -0.70 10.35
N SER A 58 -22.81 0.45 10.19
CA SER A 58 -23.46 1.75 10.05
C SER A 58 -22.57 2.74 9.28
N GLY A 59 -23.15 3.83 8.82
CA GLY A 59 -22.49 4.86 8.04
C GLY A 59 -22.97 4.93 6.59
N ASN A 60 -22.30 5.74 5.79
CA ASN A 60 -22.61 5.91 4.39
C ASN A 60 -21.35 5.94 3.54
N ILE A 61 -21.38 5.22 2.41
CA ILE A 61 -20.31 5.24 1.40
C ILE A 61 -20.93 5.68 0.08
N SER A 62 -20.42 6.74 -0.51
CA SER A 62 -20.88 7.24 -1.78
C SER A 62 -19.71 7.40 -2.77
N PHE A 63 -19.91 6.84 -3.96
CA PHE A 63 -19.03 7.03 -5.10
C PHE A 63 -19.66 7.98 -6.12
N ARG A 64 -18.82 8.72 -6.82
CA ARG A 64 -19.26 9.42 -8.03
C ARG A 64 -19.78 8.39 -9.04
N ARG A 65 -20.87 8.74 -9.73
CA ARG A 65 -21.39 7.93 -10.83
C ARG A 65 -20.36 7.84 -11.97
N ASP A 66 -20.35 6.72 -12.66
CA ASP A 66 -19.48 6.43 -13.81
C ASP A 66 -17.96 6.44 -13.51
N LEU A 67 -17.58 6.25 -12.24
CA LEU A 67 -16.19 6.15 -11.83
C LEU A 67 -15.66 4.74 -12.08
N ARG A 68 -14.58 4.63 -12.85
CA ARG A 68 -13.86 3.37 -13.00
C ARG A 68 -12.94 3.16 -11.79
N VAL A 69 -13.25 2.17 -10.98
CA VAL A 69 -12.48 1.84 -9.76
C VAL A 69 -11.66 0.58 -10.02
N GLY A 70 -10.34 0.67 -9.85
CA GLY A 70 -9.44 -0.48 -9.82
C GLY A 70 -9.13 -0.87 -8.38
N TYR A 71 -9.11 -2.17 -8.07
CA TYR A 71 -8.75 -2.65 -6.75
C TYR A 71 -7.75 -3.80 -6.83
N LEU A 72 -6.59 -3.63 -6.21
CA LEU A 72 -5.63 -4.69 -5.95
C LEU A 72 -5.86 -5.25 -4.55
N GLU A 73 -6.31 -6.49 -4.49
CA GLU A 73 -6.52 -7.22 -3.25
C GLU A 73 -5.20 -7.78 -2.70
N GLN A 74 -5.13 -7.93 -1.38
CA GLN A 74 -4.00 -8.57 -0.72
C GLN A 74 -3.82 -10.03 -1.16
N ASP A 75 -4.91 -10.78 -1.38
CA ASP A 75 -4.90 -12.18 -1.81
C ASP A 75 -5.84 -12.42 -3.02
N PRO A 76 -5.39 -12.06 -4.23
CA PRO A 76 -6.21 -12.14 -5.43
C PRO A 76 -6.48 -13.60 -5.81
N GLN A 77 -7.73 -13.90 -6.15
CA GLN A 77 -8.17 -15.23 -6.57
C GLN A 77 -8.55 -15.21 -8.06
N TYR A 78 -8.01 -16.14 -8.81
CA TYR A 78 -8.32 -16.34 -10.23
C TYR A 78 -8.68 -17.80 -10.50
N PRO A 79 -9.56 -18.10 -11.46
CA PRO A 79 -9.77 -19.45 -11.94
C PRO A 79 -8.47 -20.08 -12.45
N GLU A 80 -8.16 -21.29 -11.96
CA GLU A 80 -6.91 -21.98 -12.23
C GLU A 80 -6.64 -22.31 -13.69
N ASN A 81 -7.71 -22.42 -14.48
CA ASN A 81 -7.66 -22.79 -15.91
C ASN A 81 -7.34 -21.61 -16.84
N LEU A 82 -7.42 -20.38 -16.35
CA LEU A 82 -7.10 -19.21 -17.16
C LEU A 82 -5.61 -19.10 -17.45
N THR A 83 -5.27 -18.59 -18.62
CA THR A 83 -3.92 -18.11 -18.91
C THR A 83 -3.65 -16.77 -18.20
N VAL A 84 -2.38 -16.39 -18.09
CA VAL A 84 -1.97 -15.09 -17.52
C VAL A 84 -2.68 -13.95 -18.24
N LEU A 85 -2.74 -13.99 -19.57
CA LEU A 85 -3.37 -12.93 -20.36
C LEU A 85 -4.88 -12.89 -20.12
N GLU A 86 -5.55 -14.04 -20.09
CA GLU A 86 -6.98 -14.14 -19.77
C GLU A 86 -7.29 -13.68 -18.36
N ALA A 87 -6.41 -13.96 -17.40
CA ALA A 87 -6.55 -13.48 -16.01
C ALA A 87 -6.50 -11.95 -15.93
N CYS A 88 -5.66 -11.28 -16.73
CA CYS A 88 -5.65 -9.83 -16.83
C CYS A 88 -6.96 -9.25 -17.39
N PHE A 89 -7.75 -10.06 -18.08
CA PHE A 89 -9.03 -9.67 -18.66
C PHE A 89 -10.24 -10.25 -17.91
N HIS A 90 -10.00 -10.94 -16.81
CA HIS A 90 -11.07 -11.67 -16.12
C HIS A 90 -12.07 -10.76 -15.39
N HIS A 91 -11.63 -9.62 -14.89
CA HIS A 91 -12.51 -8.65 -14.22
C HIS A 91 -13.07 -7.70 -15.28
N GLY A 92 -14.31 -8.00 -15.73
CA GLY A 92 -14.99 -7.37 -16.86
C GLY A 92 -14.83 -5.85 -16.96
N ASN A 93 -14.06 -5.45 -17.94
CA ASN A 93 -13.96 -4.08 -18.43
C ASN A 93 -14.78 -4.01 -19.73
N SER A 94 -15.45 -2.90 -20.00
CA SER A 94 -16.20 -2.67 -21.25
C SER A 94 -15.37 -2.98 -22.49
N THR A 95 -14.08 -2.62 -22.47
CA THR A 95 -13.13 -2.89 -23.55
C THR A 95 -12.87 -4.38 -23.76
N VAL A 96 -12.79 -5.15 -22.66
CA VAL A 96 -12.60 -6.62 -22.74
C VAL A 96 -13.84 -7.31 -23.28
N GLU A 97 -15.02 -6.90 -22.83
CA GLU A 97 -16.27 -7.44 -23.36
C GLU A 97 -16.43 -7.11 -24.85
N LEU A 98 -16.01 -5.92 -25.26
CA LEU A 98 -15.98 -5.49 -26.66
C LEU A 98 -15.01 -6.31 -27.51
N ILE A 99 -13.81 -6.64 -26.99
CA ILE A 99 -12.84 -7.52 -27.67
C ILE A 99 -13.43 -8.93 -27.83
N LYS A 100 -14.05 -9.48 -26.79
CA LYS A 100 -14.72 -10.78 -26.86
C LYS A 100 -15.92 -10.77 -27.83
N GLU A 101 -16.65 -9.67 -27.93
CA GLU A 101 -17.74 -9.49 -28.88
C GLU A 101 -17.19 -9.46 -30.31
N TYR A 102 -16.08 -8.78 -30.54
CA TYR A 102 -15.37 -8.75 -31.82
C TYR A 102 -14.87 -10.13 -32.23
N GLU A 103 -14.21 -10.88 -31.36
CA GLU A 103 -13.74 -12.25 -31.64
C GLU A 103 -14.89 -13.19 -31.99
N ARG A 104 -15.99 -13.18 -31.24
CA ARG A 104 -17.18 -13.97 -31.54
C ARG A 104 -17.82 -13.58 -32.89
N CYS A 105 -17.82 -12.28 -33.20
CA CYS A 105 -18.35 -11.78 -34.44
C CYS A 105 -17.54 -12.30 -35.64
N ILE A 106 -16.21 -12.32 -35.56
CA ILE A 106 -15.33 -12.84 -36.61
C ILE A 106 -15.50 -14.36 -36.81
N GLU A 107 -15.69 -15.11 -35.73
CA GLU A 107 -15.90 -16.56 -35.76
C GLU A 107 -17.27 -16.93 -36.33
N THR A 108 -18.23 -15.99 -36.37
CA THR A 108 -19.59 -16.24 -36.86
C THR A 108 -19.69 -15.97 -38.36
N GLU A 109 -20.23 -16.92 -39.14
CA GLU A 109 -20.46 -16.75 -40.56
C GLU A 109 -21.37 -15.53 -40.87
N GLY A 110 -20.91 -14.65 -41.78
CA GLY A 110 -21.64 -13.43 -42.14
C GLY A 110 -21.38 -12.21 -41.25
N HIS A 111 -20.56 -12.32 -40.21
CA HIS A 111 -20.07 -11.24 -39.36
C HIS A 111 -21.13 -10.19 -38.97
N PRO A 112 -22.24 -10.58 -38.33
CA PRO A 112 -23.37 -9.66 -38.04
C PRO A 112 -22.94 -8.55 -37.06
N GLY A 113 -23.14 -7.29 -37.48
CA GLY A 113 -22.81 -6.13 -36.61
C GLY A 113 -21.33 -5.75 -36.57
N LEU A 114 -20.48 -6.33 -37.43
CA LEU A 114 -19.03 -6.06 -37.43
C LEU A 114 -18.70 -4.57 -37.52
N ASP A 115 -19.40 -3.82 -38.38
CA ASP A 115 -19.12 -2.39 -38.56
C ASP A 115 -19.37 -1.57 -37.30
N GLU A 116 -20.42 -1.88 -36.53
CA GLU A 116 -20.70 -1.22 -35.26
C GLU A 116 -19.65 -1.57 -34.18
N ILE A 117 -19.25 -2.85 -34.16
CA ILE A 117 -18.20 -3.33 -33.26
C ILE A 117 -16.87 -2.65 -33.58
N LEU A 118 -16.47 -2.53 -34.84
CA LEU A 118 -15.24 -1.86 -35.25
C LEU A 118 -15.22 -0.39 -34.87
N ILE A 119 -16.31 0.34 -35.02
CA ILE A 119 -16.43 1.74 -34.60
C ILE A 119 -16.24 1.87 -33.08
N ARG A 120 -16.83 0.97 -32.30
CA ARG A 120 -16.65 0.93 -30.84
C ARG A 120 -15.22 0.58 -30.44
N MET A 121 -14.60 -0.39 -31.12
CA MET A 121 -13.20 -0.80 -30.93
C MET A 121 -12.23 0.39 -31.13
N ASP A 122 -12.47 1.18 -32.20
CA ASP A 122 -11.67 2.38 -32.47
C ASP A 122 -11.91 3.48 -31.42
N HIS A 123 -13.15 3.71 -31.02
CA HIS A 123 -13.52 4.71 -30.03
C HIS A 123 -12.95 4.40 -28.65
N GLU A 124 -12.99 3.14 -28.22
CA GLU A 124 -12.46 2.68 -26.95
C GLU A 124 -10.96 2.34 -26.98
N LYS A 125 -10.29 2.50 -28.15
CA LYS A 125 -8.88 2.14 -28.38
C LYS A 125 -8.57 0.68 -27.99
N ALA A 126 -9.51 -0.21 -28.26
CA ALA A 126 -9.44 -1.59 -27.82
C ALA A 126 -8.32 -2.39 -28.51
N TRP A 127 -7.90 -1.97 -29.72
CA TRP A 127 -6.82 -2.60 -30.47
C TRP A 127 -5.48 -2.63 -29.75
N ASP A 128 -5.18 -1.58 -28.99
CA ASP A 128 -3.91 -1.45 -28.27
C ASP A 128 -3.95 -2.14 -26.89
N TYR A 129 -5.11 -2.64 -26.48
CA TYR A 129 -5.34 -3.12 -25.12
C TYR A 129 -4.49 -4.36 -24.78
N GLU A 130 -4.44 -5.33 -25.69
CA GLU A 130 -3.62 -6.53 -25.52
C GLU A 130 -2.12 -6.19 -25.50
N GLN A 131 -1.67 -5.29 -26.38
CA GLN A 131 -0.29 -4.84 -26.43
C GLN A 131 0.10 -4.14 -25.13
N LYS A 132 -0.79 -3.30 -24.60
CA LYS A 132 -0.60 -2.61 -23.33
C LYS A 132 -0.54 -3.58 -22.15
N ALA A 133 -1.43 -4.59 -22.14
CA ALA A 133 -1.41 -5.66 -21.15
C ALA A 133 -0.06 -6.39 -21.14
N LYS A 134 0.42 -6.80 -22.31
CA LYS A 134 1.73 -7.46 -22.47
C LYS A 134 2.88 -6.56 -22.06
N GLN A 135 2.80 -5.26 -22.31
CA GLN A 135 3.82 -4.29 -21.88
C GLN A 135 3.87 -4.20 -20.36
N ILE A 136 2.73 -4.02 -19.68
CA ILE A 136 2.66 -3.93 -18.22
C ILE A 136 3.13 -5.24 -17.58
N LEU A 137 2.67 -6.39 -18.07
CA LEU A 137 3.11 -7.71 -17.60
C LEU A 137 4.62 -7.89 -17.74
N SER A 138 5.20 -7.44 -18.87
CA SER A 138 6.65 -7.52 -19.09
C SER A 138 7.44 -6.65 -18.11
N GLN A 139 6.95 -5.46 -17.76
CA GLN A 139 7.55 -4.61 -16.74
C GLN A 139 7.51 -5.28 -15.35
N LEU A 140 6.44 -6.01 -15.06
CA LEU A 140 6.31 -6.81 -13.85
C LEU A 140 7.02 -8.18 -13.95
N LYS A 141 7.93 -8.34 -14.92
CA LYS A 141 8.75 -9.55 -15.14
C LYS A 141 7.91 -10.82 -15.33
N ILE A 142 6.72 -10.71 -15.88
CA ILE A 142 5.87 -11.83 -16.34
C ILE A 142 6.07 -11.96 -17.86
N ARG A 143 6.71 -13.03 -18.31
CA ARG A 143 7.09 -13.19 -19.72
C ARG A 143 6.29 -14.24 -20.46
N ASN A 144 5.75 -15.25 -19.75
CA ASN A 144 4.95 -16.31 -20.36
C ASN A 144 3.46 -16.00 -20.19
N PHE A 145 2.85 -15.41 -21.20
CA PHE A 145 1.46 -14.96 -21.17
C PHE A 145 0.45 -16.11 -21.35
N ASP A 146 0.87 -17.21 -21.97
CA ASP A 146 0.05 -18.40 -22.21
C ASP A 146 0.13 -19.41 -21.03
N GLN A 147 0.95 -19.13 -20.02
CA GLN A 147 1.04 -19.96 -18.82
C GLN A 147 -0.27 -19.92 -18.05
N GLN A 148 -0.76 -21.08 -17.62
CA GLN A 148 -1.95 -21.15 -16.78
C GLN A 148 -1.69 -20.62 -15.36
N VAL A 149 -2.70 -19.97 -14.79
CA VAL A 149 -2.64 -19.35 -13.43
C VAL A 149 -2.24 -20.36 -12.37
N LYS A 150 -2.71 -21.60 -12.43
CA LYS A 150 -2.36 -22.68 -11.49
C LYS A 150 -0.86 -22.98 -11.39
N HIS A 151 -0.06 -22.58 -12.37
CA HIS A 151 1.38 -22.79 -12.39
C HIS A 151 2.17 -21.55 -11.95
N LEU A 152 1.49 -20.48 -11.55
CA LEU A 152 2.13 -19.28 -11.03
C LEU A 152 2.47 -19.45 -9.55
N SER A 153 3.61 -18.88 -9.14
CA SER A 153 3.87 -18.66 -7.71
C SER A 153 2.93 -17.59 -7.15
N GLY A 154 2.70 -17.58 -5.83
CA GLY A 154 1.88 -16.55 -5.18
C GLY A 154 2.33 -15.12 -5.52
N GLY A 155 3.65 -14.88 -5.55
CA GLY A 155 4.20 -13.57 -5.96
C GLY A 155 3.95 -13.24 -7.43
N GLN A 156 3.98 -14.22 -8.34
CA GLN A 156 3.62 -14.00 -9.73
C GLN A 156 2.12 -13.70 -9.87
N LEU A 157 1.27 -14.40 -9.13
CA LEU A 157 -0.17 -14.16 -9.13
C LEU A 157 -0.51 -12.72 -8.69
N LYS A 158 0.13 -12.23 -7.63
CA LYS A 158 -0.03 -10.85 -7.16
C LYS A 158 0.44 -9.82 -8.19
N ARG A 159 1.51 -10.10 -8.92
CA ARG A 159 1.97 -9.24 -10.02
C ARG A 159 0.99 -9.23 -11.21
N VAL A 160 0.36 -10.36 -11.52
CA VAL A 160 -0.72 -10.43 -12.52
C VAL A 160 -1.94 -9.62 -12.07
N ALA A 161 -2.30 -9.70 -10.79
CA ALA A 161 -3.39 -8.89 -10.23
C ALA A 161 -3.11 -7.39 -10.26
N LEU A 162 -1.86 -7.00 -9.95
CA LEU A 162 -1.42 -5.61 -10.10
C LEU A 162 -1.52 -5.16 -11.56
N ALA A 163 -1.04 -5.98 -12.51
CA ALA A 163 -1.17 -5.70 -13.94
C ALA A 163 -2.64 -5.47 -14.33
N ASN A 164 -3.54 -6.36 -13.91
CA ASN A 164 -4.97 -6.23 -14.16
C ASN A 164 -5.53 -4.89 -13.65
N ALA A 165 -5.22 -4.52 -12.41
CA ALA A 165 -5.67 -3.25 -11.83
C ALA A 165 -5.15 -2.02 -12.61
N LEU A 166 -3.95 -2.09 -13.19
CA LEU A 166 -3.35 -0.99 -13.97
C LEU A 166 -3.83 -0.94 -15.42
N ILE A 167 -4.06 -2.10 -16.05
CA ILE A 167 -4.50 -2.19 -17.45
C ILE A 167 -5.89 -1.56 -17.64
N THR A 168 -6.76 -1.64 -16.65
CA THR A 168 -8.11 -1.07 -16.71
C THR A 168 -8.14 0.47 -16.75
N GLU A 169 -7.00 1.14 -16.60
CA GLU A 169 -6.89 2.62 -16.54
C GLU A 169 -7.95 3.24 -15.62
N PRO A 170 -7.97 2.88 -14.35
CA PRO A 170 -9.00 3.37 -13.46
C PRO A 170 -8.87 4.87 -13.20
N ASP A 171 -9.99 5.55 -12.95
CA ASP A 171 -10.01 6.93 -12.47
C ASP A 171 -9.62 6.98 -10.98
N PHE A 172 -9.99 5.92 -10.24
CA PHE A 172 -9.63 5.73 -8.84
C PHE A 172 -9.06 4.32 -8.60
N LEU A 173 -7.83 4.26 -8.11
CA LEU A 173 -7.09 3.03 -7.85
C LEU A 173 -6.94 2.81 -6.35
N ILE A 174 -7.27 1.60 -5.90
CA ILE A 174 -7.10 1.16 -4.52
C ILE A 174 -6.06 0.05 -4.52
N LEU A 175 -5.00 0.22 -3.74
CA LEU A 175 -3.89 -0.73 -3.65
C LEU A 175 -3.67 -1.20 -2.22
N ASP A 176 -3.75 -2.51 -1.99
CA ASP A 176 -3.40 -3.14 -0.72
C ASP A 176 -2.04 -3.84 -0.84
N GLU A 177 -1.01 -3.27 -0.20
CA GLU A 177 0.38 -3.74 -0.19
C GLU A 177 0.96 -4.01 -1.59
N PRO A 178 0.96 -3.02 -2.50
CA PRO A 178 1.35 -3.24 -3.90
C PRO A 178 2.83 -3.54 -4.11
N THR A 179 3.69 -3.15 -3.17
CA THR A 179 5.14 -3.36 -3.24
C THR A 179 5.56 -4.76 -2.80
N ASN A 180 4.70 -5.48 -2.09
CA ASN A 180 4.97 -6.87 -1.71
C ASN A 180 5.19 -7.73 -2.96
N HIS A 181 6.27 -8.53 -2.97
CA HIS A 181 6.69 -9.38 -4.09
C HIS A 181 7.17 -8.64 -5.35
N LEU A 182 7.47 -7.35 -5.26
CA LEU A 182 8.18 -6.58 -6.26
C LEU A 182 9.66 -6.47 -5.87
N ASP A 183 10.54 -6.56 -6.85
CA ASP A 183 11.93 -6.17 -6.67
C ASP A 183 12.10 -4.65 -6.90
N LEU A 184 13.30 -4.15 -6.68
CA LEU A 184 13.60 -2.71 -6.77
C LEU A 184 13.21 -2.12 -8.14
N ASP A 185 13.59 -2.79 -9.23
CA ASP A 185 13.29 -2.30 -10.59
C ASP A 185 11.78 -2.18 -10.85
N MET A 186 11.00 -3.18 -10.37
CA MET A 186 9.55 -3.19 -10.52
C MET A 186 8.91 -2.12 -9.61
N THR A 187 9.44 -1.91 -8.42
CA THR A 187 8.96 -0.89 -7.47
C THR A 187 9.21 0.50 -8.03
N GLU A 188 10.40 0.79 -8.54
CA GLU A 188 10.72 2.06 -9.20
C GLU A 188 9.85 2.31 -10.43
N TRP A 189 9.62 1.28 -11.24
CA TRP A 189 8.72 1.38 -12.38
C TRP A 189 7.29 1.70 -11.95
N LEU A 190 6.76 1.02 -10.91
CA LEU A 190 5.42 1.27 -10.40
C LEU A 190 5.29 2.70 -9.83
N GLU A 191 6.30 3.17 -9.11
CA GLU A 191 6.37 4.55 -8.63
C GLU A 191 6.26 5.55 -9.78
N ASP A 192 7.09 5.38 -10.80
CA ASP A 192 7.09 6.22 -11.99
C ASP A 192 5.76 6.17 -12.74
N TYR A 193 5.17 4.99 -12.89
CA TYR A 193 3.86 4.80 -13.50
C TYR A 193 2.77 5.59 -12.74
N LEU A 194 2.69 5.41 -11.41
CA LEU A 194 1.71 6.08 -10.57
C LEU A 194 1.92 7.62 -10.57
N ARG A 195 3.16 8.08 -10.65
CA ARG A 195 3.47 9.53 -10.69
C ARG A 195 3.07 10.18 -12.00
N ARG A 196 3.24 9.51 -13.12
CA ARG A 196 2.94 10.04 -14.47
C ARG A 196 1.46 9.98 -14.82
N THR A 197 0.73 9.03 -14.23
CA THR A 197 -0.68 8.82 -14.51
C THR A 197 -1.54 9.80 -13.71
N ASN A 198 -2.52 10.42 -14.36
CA ASN A 198 -3.46 11.31 -13.67
C ASN A 198 -4.62 10.49 -13.07
N LEU A 199 -4.36 9.72 -12.03
CA LEU A 199 -5.33 8.91 -11.30
C LEU A 199 -5.43 9.35 -9.83
N SER A 200 -6.57 9.09 -9.22
CA SER A 200 -6.73 9.18 -7.77
C SER A 200 -6.32 7.87 -7.13
N LEU A 201 -5.65 7.93 -6.00
CA LEU A 201 -5.05 6.76 -5.36
C LEU A 201 -5.41 6.69 -3.87
N LEU A 202 -5.82 5.51 -3.42
CA LEU A 202 -5.84 5.14 -2.01
C LEU A 202 -4.97 3.89 -1.85
N MET A 203 -3.93 3.97 -1.04
CA MET A 203 -2.93 2.92 -0.93
C MET A 203 -2.62 2.59 0.52
N VAL A 204 -2.51 1.31 0.81
CA VAL A 204 -1.92 0.77 2.03
C VAL A 204 -0.58 0.16 1.68
N THR A 205 0.49 0.54 2.36
CA THR A 205 1.78 -0.13 2.29
C THR A 205 2.62 0.18 3.54
N HIS A 206 3.53 -0.72 3.86
CA HIS A 206 4.55 -0.53 4.89
C HIS A 206 5.82 0.13 4.36
N ASP A 207 5.95 0.25 3.04
CA ASP A 207 7.08 0.93 2.40
C ASP A 207 6.97 2.45 2.55
N ARG A 208 7.70 2.97 3.54
CA ARG A 208 7.71 4.40 3.89
C ARG A 208 8.26 5.28 2.77
N TYR A 209 9.28 4.77 2.09
CA TYR A 209 9.94 5.47 0.99
C TYR A 209 9.02 5.59 -0.23
N PHE A 210 8.31 4.52 -0.56
CA PHE A 210 7.31 4.53 -1.61
C PHE A 210 6.17 5.49 -1.29
N LEU A 211 5.70 5.53 -0.02
CA LEU A 211 4.69 6.49 0.42
C LEU A 211 5.14 7.94 0.21
N ASP A 212 6.35 8.31 0.64
CA ASP A 212 6.86 9.68 0.49
C ASP A 212 6.95 10.15 -0.95
N ARG A 213 7.19 9.23 -1.89
CA ARG A 213 7.31 9.54 -3.31
C ARG A 213 5.97 9.61 -4.05
N VAL A 214 5.01 8.80 -3.64
CA VAL A 214 3.75 8.62 -4.39
C VAL A 214 2.58 9.40 -3.79
N VAL A 215 2.47 9.45 -2.44
CA VAL A 215 1.33 10.07 -1.77
C VAL A 215 1.61 11.51 -1.36
N ARG A 216 0.53 12.27 -1.14
CA ARG A 216 0.57 13.67 -0.70
C ARG A 216 -0.27 13.93 0.54
N ARG A 217 -0.95 12.90 1.01
CA ARG A 217 -1.81 12.96 2.19
C ARG A 217 -1.82 11.58 2.85
N ILE A 218 -1.73 11.57 4.16
CA ILE A 218 -1.78 10.36 4.98
C ILE A 218 -3.07 10.36 5.79
N PHE A 219 -3.77 9.24 5.79
CA PHE A 219 -4.79 8.90 6.77
C PHE A 219 -4.23 7.85 7.72
N ALA A 220 -4.19 8.17 9.00
CA ALA A 220 -3.79 7.23 10.04
C ALA A 220 -5.02 6.68 10.75
N LEU A 221 -5.18 5.35 10.77
CA LEU A 221 -6.20 4.69 11.56
C LEU A 221 -5.61 4.38 12.94
N GLU A 222 -6.00 5.17 13.93
CA GLU A 222 -5.51 5.10 15.30
C GLU A 222 -6.70 4.93 16.25
N ASP A 223 -6.62 3.93 17.12
CA ASP A 223 -7.66 3.64 18.11
C ASP A 223 -9.08 3.64 17.51
N THR A 224 -9.26 2.91 16.39
CA THR A 224 -10.50 2.78 15.61
C THR A 224 -10.96 4.03 14.85
N ARG A 225 -10.25 5.17 14.98
CA ARG A 225 -10.59 6.46 14.36
C ARG A 225 -9.60 6.85 13.28
N MET A 226 -10.07 7.68 12.35
CA MET A 226 -9.26 8.19 11.24
C MET A 226 -8.75 9.59 11.55
N VAL A 227 -7.44 9.77 11.47
CA VAL A 227 -6.78 11.07 11.59
C VAL A 227 -6.10 11.41 10.27
N GLN A 228 -6.27 12.64 9.79
CA GLN A 228 -5.70 13.11 8.52
C GLN A 228 -4.46 13.95 8.74
N TYR A 229 -3.42 13.67 7.94
CA TYR A 229 -2.17 14.43 7.89
C TYR A 229 -1.88 14.86 6.45
N GLU A 230 -1.51 16.12 6.27
CA GLU A 230 -1.04 16.64 4.99
C GLU A 230 0.46 16.36 4.84
N GLY A 231 0.87 15.88 3.66
CA GLY A 231 2.24 15.52 3.34
C GLY A 231 2.44 14.01 3.14
N GLY A 232 3.70 13.59 3.05
CA GLY A 232 4.11 12.19 2.95
C GLY A 232 4.25 11.51 4.31
N TYR A 233 4.87 10.32 4.29
CA TYR A 233 5.13 9.56 5.52
C TYR A 233 6.08 10.29 6.47
N THR A 234 7.12 10.92 5.94
CA THR A 234 8.09 11.70 6.74
C THR A 234 7.43 12.86 7.46
N ASP A 235 6.50 13.56 6.82
CA ASP A 235 5.74 14.66 7.44
C ASP A 235 4.83 14.14 8.57
N TYR A 236 4.15 13.01 8.34
CA TYR A 236 3.35 12.32 9.35
C TYR A 236 4.20 11.93 10.58
N ALA A 237 5.34 11.27 10.35
CA ALA A 237 6.23 10.80 11.42
C ALA A 237 6.77 11.95 12.26
N ASN A 238 7.16 13.08 11.63
CA ASN A 238 7.65 14.27 12.32
C ASN A 238 6.57 14.93 13.19
N ARG A 239 5.32 15.01 12.71
CA ARG A 239 4.20 15.54 13.50
C ARG A 239 3.90 14.67 14.69
N LYS A 240 3.86 13.36 14.49
CA LYS A 240 3.60 12.41 15.59
C LYS A 240 4.68 12.43 16.67
N ALA A 241 5.95 12.61 16.29
CA ALA A 241 7.04 12.78 17.23
C ALA A 241 6.90 14.06 18.08
N THR A 242 6.38 15.14 17.49
CA THR A 242 6.13 16.41 18.22
C THR A 242 4.88 16.34 19.11
N GLU A 243 3.83 15.63 18.71
CA GLU A 243 2.63 15.41 19.55
C GLU A 243 2.92 14.56 20.78
N GLY A 244 3.73 13.50 20.65
CA GLY A 244 4.15 12.64 21.76
C GLY A 244 5.03 13.36 22.81
N THR A 245 5.65 14.48 22.45
CA THR A 245 6.49 15.27 23.40
C THR A 245 5.64 16.27 24.21
N THR A 246 4.43 16.59 23.76
CA THR A 246 3.51 17.54 24.45
C THR A 246 2.60 16.88 25.48
N GLU A 247 2.41 15.57 25.46
CA GLU A 247 1.57 14.86 26.44
C GLU A 247 2.26 14.60 27.79
N SER A 248 3.58 14.82 27.92
CA SER A 248 4.31 14.60 29.17
C SER A 248 4.45 15.84 30.09
N THR A 249 3.90 17.00 29.65
CA THR A 249 3.92 18.22 30.51
C THR A 249 2.60 18.99 30.38
N GLY A 250 1.60 18.61 31.14
CA GLY A 250 0.34 19.34 31.09
C GLY A 250 -0.57 19.08 32.28
N ALA A 251 -0.32 19.74 33.41
CA ALA A 251 -1.38 20.00 34.39
C ALA A 251 -1.56 21.50 34.50
N ALA A 252 -2.80 21.96 34.16
CA ALA A 252 -3.47 23.17 34.57
C ALA A 252 -2.77 24.54 34.35
N VAL A 253 -3.42 25.45 33.64
CA VAL A 253 -4.13 26.61 34.21
C VAL A 253 -4.91 27.37 33.14
N THR A 254 -6.14 27.70 33.49
CA THR A 254 -7.17 28.54 32.89
C THR A 254 -6.74 29.99 32.57
N SER A 255 -7.29 30.46 31.42
CA SER A 255 -7.81 31.83 31.13
C SER A 255 -7.09 33.09 31.65
N GLN A 256 -6.71 33.97 30.77
CA GLN A 256 -7.37 35.29 30.49
C GLN A 256 -6.51 36.18 29.60
N ALA A 257 -7.20 36.87 28.72
CA ALA A 257 -6.69 37.93 27.85
C ALA A 257 -6.20 39.16 28.61
N LYS A 258 -5.15 39.83 28.13
CA LYS A 258 -5.11 41.25 27.79
C LYS A 258 -3.73 41.74 27.36
N SER A 259 -3.80 42.46 26.25
CA SER A 259 -2.96 43.55 25.69
C SER A 259 -1.90 44.20 26.60
N SER A 260 -0.71 44.44 26.10
CA SER A 260 -0.12 45.74 25.74
C SER A 260 1.40 45.72 25.78
N GLU A 261 1.98 46.11 24.66
CA GLU A 261 3.07 47.08 24.45
C GLU A 261 4.37 47.06 25.27
N GLU A 262 5.42 47.00 24.44
CA GLU A 262 6.66 47.80 24.45
C GLU A 262 7.82 47.49 25.39
N GLU A 263 8.88 47.34 24.74
CA GLU A 263 10.24 47.92 24.74
C GLU A 263 11.40 47.08 25.32
N ASN A 264 12.33 46.84 24.35
CA ASN A 264 13.80 46.97 24.45
C ASN A 264 14.59 46.28 25.61
N THR A 265 15.43 45.41 25.22
CA THR A 265 16.88 45.70 25.06
C THR A 265 17.69 44.49 24.61
N SER A 266 18.43 44.73 23.56
CA SER A 266 19.60 44.11 22.95
C SER A 266 20.50 43.22 23.87
N LYS A 267 20.98 42.18 23.19
CA LYS A 267 22.33 41.56 23.21
C LYS A 267 22.29 40.04 23.50
N ASN A 268 22.42 39.20 22.54
CA ASN A 268 23.68 38.65 22.09
C ASN A 268 23.45 37.62 20.98
N TRP A 269 23.75 38.05 19.76
CA TRP A 269 23.96 37.15 18.65
C TRP A 269 25.36 36.53 18.81
N LYS A 270 25.43 35.26 19.15
CA LYS A 270 26.57 34.43 18.84
C LYS A 270 26.13 33.31 17.94
N SER A 271 26.56 33.46 16.69
CA SER A 271 26.76 32.46 15.63
C SER A 271 26.41 31.00 16.00
N GLY A 272 25.40 30.48 15.33
CA GLY A 272 25.12 29.06 15.29
C GLY A 272 26.23 28.31 14.56
N GLN A 273 27.11 27.70 15.29
CA GLN A 273 27.88 26.59 14.80
C GLN A 273 26.89 25.44 14.56
N LYS A 274 26.78 25.00 13.30
CA LYS A 274 26.17 23.72 12.97
C LYS A 274 26.89 22.67 13.82
N ARG A 275 26.20 22.11 14.80
CA ARG A 275 26.69 20.92 15.53
C ARG A 275 26.80 19.81 14.50
N LYS A 276 28.01 19.34 14.24
CA LYS A 276 28.24 18.11 13.47
C LYS A 276 27.49 17.01 14.22
N LEU A 277 26.56 16.35 13.52
CA LEU A 277 25.95 15.12 13.99
C LEU A 277 27.09 14.13 14.28
N LYS A 278 27.00 13.42 15.39
CA LYS A 278 27.91 12.33 15.76
C LYS A 278 27.06 11.25 16.38
N PHE A 279 27.41 10.01 16.13
CA PHE A 279 26.82 8.88 16.86
C PHE A 279 26.91 9.09 18.38
N THR A 280 25.86 8.76 19.09
CA THR A 280 25.96 8.50 20.53
C THR A 280 26.74 7.20 20.75
N TYR A 281 27.32 7.01 21.92
CA TYR A 281 28.09 5.79 22.25
C TYR A 281 27.25 4.51 22.04
N GLN A 282 25.95 4.58 22.33
CA GLN A 282 25.02 3.47 22.17
C GLN A 282 24.74 3.17 20.70
N GLU A 283 24.52 4.20 19.90
CA GLU A 283 24.29 4.07 18.45
C GLU A 283 25.52 3.51 17.72
N GLN A 284 26.72 3.89 18.16
CA GLN A 284 27.95 3.36 17.57
C GLN A 284 28.12 1.87 17.89
N LYS A 285 27.82 1.47 19.13
CA LYS A 285 27.87 0.07 19.54
C LYS A 285 26.82 -0.78 18.81
N ASP A 286 25.60 -0.25 18.70
CA ASP A 286 24.52 -0.91 17.95
C ASP A 286 24.91 -1.07 16.46
N TYR A 287 25.50 -0.03 15.85
CA TYR A 287 25.93 -0.07 14.44
C TYR A 287 27.00 -1.15 14.17
N GLU A 288 27.92 -1.35 15.13
CA GLU A 288 28.98 -2.37 15.03
C GLU A 288 28.48 -3.81 15.23
N SER A 289 27.38 -4.01 15.99
CA SER A 289 26.90 -5.36 16.35
C SER A 289 25.66 -5.83 15.56
N ILE A 290 24.89 -4.91 14.99
CA ILE A 290 23.55 -5.19 14.45
C ILE A 290 23.58 -6.12 13.24
N GLU A 291 24.56 -6.01 12.36
CA GLU A 291 24.74 -6.91 11.21
C GLU A 291 24.98 -8.36 11.66
N GLY A 292 25.78 -8.55 12.68
CA GLY A 292 26.02 -9.87 13.25
C GLY A 292 24.80 -10.46 13.94
N GLU A 293 23.98 -9.63 14.57
CA GLU A 293 22.73 -10.05 15.20
C GLU A 293 21.66 -10.40 14.19
N MET A 294 21.59 -9.67 13.06
CA MET A 294 20.69 -9.98 11.93
C MET A 294 21.07 -11.30 11.28
N ALA A 295 22.35 -11.52 10.97
CA ALA A 295 22.84 -12.77 10.40
C ALA A 295 22.54 -13.98 11.31
N ALA A 296 22.68 -13.82 12.63
CA ALA A 296 22.34 -14.89 13.58
C ALA A 296 20.83 -15.20 13.62
N LEU A 297 19.96 -14.20 13.43
CA LEU A 297 18.52 -14.41 13.35
C LEU A 297 18.12 -15.07 12.03
N GLU A 298 18.73 -14.70 10.92
CA GLU A 298 18.53 -15.34 9.61
C GLU A 298 18.93 -16.81 9.64
N ASP A 299 20.09 -17.15 10.22
CA ASP A 299 20.54 -18.53 10.41
C ASP A 299 19.57 -19.32 11.30
N LYS A 300 19.03 -18.70 12.33
CA LYS A 300 18.03 -19.31 13.22
C LYS A 300 16.72 -19.58 12.47
N ILE A 301 16.24 -18.66 11.66
CA ILE A 301 15.04 -18.84 10.83
C ILE A 301 15.27 -19.99 9.84
N ALA A 302 16.41 -20.03 9.16
CA ALA A 302 16.75 -21.08 8.21
C ALA A 302 16.81 -22.48 8.89
N THR A 303 17.35 -22.58 10.12
CA THR A 303 17.34 -23.82 10.90
C THR A 303 15.95 -24.26 11.33
N LEU A 304 15.09 -23.33 11.74
CA LEU A 304 13.70 -23.61 12.06
C LEU A 304 12.93 -24.09 10.82
N GLU A 305 13.15 -23.49 9.65
CA GLU A 305 12.56 -23.95 8.38
C GLU A 305 13.01 -25.34 7.97
N ALA A 306 14.27 -25.70 8.17
CA ALA A 306 14.77 -27.05 7.93
C ALA A 306 14.12 -28.06 8.88
N ASP A 307 13.84 -27.67 10.11
CA ASP A 307 13.20 -28.53 11.11
C ASP A 307 11.71 -28.72 10.87
N PHE A 308 10.99 -27.76 10.22
CA PHE A 308 9.62 -27.97 9.73
C PHE A 308 9.49 -29.22 8.86
N SER A 309 10.46 -29.46 7.99
CA SER A 309 10.46 -30.61 7.10
C SER A 309 10.63 -31.94 7.86
N LYS A 310 11.32 -31.93 9.01
CA LYS A 310 11.56 -33.13 9.84
C LYS A 310 10.37 -33.49 10.73
N TYR A 311 9.62 -32.49 11.17
CA TYR A 311 8.52 -32.68 12.12
C TYR A 311 7.13 -32.49 11.48
N ALA A 312 7.02 -32.63 10.16
CA ALA A 312 5.78 -32.43 9.39
C ALA A 312 4.58 -33.29 9.86
N SER A 313 4.84 -34.37 10.64
CA SER A 313 3.80 -35.28 11.18
C SER A 313 3.41 -34.99 12.65
N ASP A 314 4.09 -34.04 13.32
CA ASP A 314 3.88 -33.76 14.75
C ASP A 314 3.28 -32.33 14.89
N PHE A 315 1.97 -32.26 14.99
CA PHE A 315 1.22 -30.98 15.01
C PHE A 315 1.58 -30.11 16.22
N VAL A 316 1.94 -30.69 17.38
CA VAL A 316 2.30 -29.92 18.57
C VAL A 316 3.65 -29.25 18.38
N LYS A 317 4.65 -30.00 17.90
CA LYS A 317 5.97 -29.45 17.59
C LYS A 317 5.95 -28.45 16.44
N LEU A 318 5.11 -28.70 15.44
CA LEU A 318 4.94 -27.77 14.32
C LEU A 318 4.41 -26.40 14.79
N ASN A 319 3.48 -26.38 15.73
CA ASN A 319 2.93 -25.15 16.30
C ASN A 319 3.97 -24.41 17.18
N GLU A 320 4.80 -25.14 17.92
CA GLU A 320 5.91 -24.53 18.69
C GLU A 320 6.95 -23.91 17.76
N LEU A 321 7.39 -24.63 16.73
CA LEU A 321 8.33 -24.14 15.73
C LEU A 321 7.79 -22.92 14.96
N THR A 322 6.49 -22.90 14.65
CA THR A 322 5.84 -21.74 14.01
C THR A 322 5.92 -20.50 14.88
N LYS A 323 5.62 -20.62 16.18
CA LYS A 323 5.72 -19.51 17.13
C LYS A 323 7.16 -19.03 17.31
N GLU A 324 8.13 -19.96 17.35
CA GLU A 324 9.54 -19.59 17.45
C GLU A 324 10.04 -18.88 16.17
N LYS A 325 9.55 -19.33 15.00
CA LYS A 325 9.86 -18.68 13.72
C LYS A 325 9.26 -17.26 13.67
N GLU A 326 7.97 -17.10 13.97
CA GLU A 326 7.31 -15.80 14.01
C GLU A 326 8.01 -14.82 14.97
N ALA A 327 8.44 -15.30 16.15
CA ALA A 327 9.18 -14.48 17.10
C ALA A 327 10.58 -14.09 16.59
N ALA A 328 11.26 -14.99 15.86
CA ALA A 328 12.56 -14.68 15.26
C ALA A 328 12.44 -13.71 14.08
N GLU A 329 11.41 -13.85 13.24
CA GLU A 329 11.09 -12.94 12.14
C GLU A 329 10.77 -11.54 12.66
N GLN A 330 9.99 -11.44 13.74
CA GLN A 330 9.69 -10.14 14.35
C GLN A 330 10.95 -9.46 14.93
N GLN A 331 11.84 -10.22 15.58
CA GLN A 331 13.11 -9.68 16.06
C GLN A 331 14.03 -9.24 14.91
N LEU A 332 14.05 -9.97 13.81
CA LEU A 332 14.80 -9.59 12.61
C LEU A 332 14.27 -8.28 12.03
N GLU A 333 12.96 -8.12 11.93
CA GLU A 333 12.32 -6.90 11.45
C GLU A 333 12.67 -5.69 12.32
N GLU A 334 12.60 -5.82 13.65
CA GLU A 334 13.01 -4.76 14.58
C GLU A 334 14.50 -4.37 14.41
N LYS A 335 15.37 -5.38 14.21
CA LYS A 335 16.80 -5.14 13.99
C LYS A 335 17.09 -4.50 12.63
N MET A 336 16.38 -4.88 11.59
CA MET A 336 16.47 -4.26 10.26
C MET A 336 16.03 -2.79 10.29
N GLU A 337 14.94 -2.48 11.01
CA GLU A 337 14.51 -1.08 11.21
C GLU A 337 15.59 -0.26 11.94
N ARG A 338 16.20 -0.84 12.96
CA ARG A 338 17.26 -0.17 13.72
C ARG A 338 18.51 0.03 12.87
N TRP A 339 18.90 -0.95 12.08
CA TRP A 339 20.04 -0.88 11.15
C TRP A 339 19.85 0.23 10.11
N MET A 340 18.68 0.29 9.46
CA MET A 340 18.36 1.35 8.48
C MET A 340 18.43 2.75 9.11
N TYR A 341 17.95 2.91 10.35
CA TYR A 341 18.09 4.19 11.06
C TYR A 341 19.55 4.58 11.28
N LEU A 342 20.38 3.62 11.71
CA LEU A 342 21.80 3.85 11.98
C LEU A 342 22.59 4.14 10.69
N GLU A 343 22.24 3.51 9.58
CA GLU A 343 22.86 3.75 8.28
C GLU A 343 22.49 5.14 7.72
N ASP A 344 21.23 5.57 7.82
CA ASP A 344 20.84 6.95 7.48
C ASP A 344 21.55 7.98 8.38
N LEU A 345 21.74 7.68 9.64
CA LEU A 345 22.48 8.53 10.56
C LEU A 345 23.97 8.58 10.18
N ALA A 346 24.57 7.45 9.78
CA ALA A 346 25.96 7.37 9.30
C ALA A 346 26.16 8.23 8.04
N ALA A 347 25.24 8.11 7.06
CA ALA A 347 25.27 8.88 5.82
C ALA A 347 25.15 10.40 6.03
N ARG A 348 24.53 10.83 7.15
CA ARG A 348 24.41 12.26 7.52
C ARG A 348 25.59 12.78 8.33
N ILE A 349 26.43 11.90 8.85
CA ILE A 349 27.64 12.23 9.64
C ILE A 349 28.84 12.40 8.72
N GLU A 350 28.91 11.65 7.60
CA GLU A 350 29.89 11.84 6.52
C GLU A 350 29.62 13.15 5.76
#